data_44e25f357213385d4f3f9ce97f8e4064
#
_entry.id   44e25f357213385d4f3f9ce97f8e4064
#
_cell.length_a   1.000
_cell.length_b   1.000
_cell.length_c   1.000
_cell.angle_alpha   90.00
_cell.angle_beta   90.00
_cell.angle_gamma   90.00
#
_symmetry.space_group_name_H-M   'P 1'
#
loop_
_entity.id
_entity.type
_entity.pdbx_description
1 polymer ?
#
loop_
_entity_poly.entity_id
_entity_poly.type
_entity_poly.pdbx_seq_one_letter_code
_entity_poly.pdbx_strand_id
1 'polypeptide(L)'
;MRRGNIILAELKHTYFAGNQNEFRSPRIASYGCGLIGFADLLLYLMEQDWRTGGAGGLGTRGGKKYEEFISRLDRSFARVYSHIGLNGFSMAIAFNRRARKRGWPYRARWAVPRKKLPEIICEMLENDIPVILSVGPGFHDRRGEHGVALYRNGRRTEVRARDHYVTVIGYEEDPESGERSFRIVSWGKEYRISASEYLNGSTGSIPFLGNLFSNVLYIRKTV
;
A
#
# COMPACT_ATOMS: atom_id res chain seq x y z
N MET A 1 8.90 -30.42 10.54
CA MET A 1 9.23 -29.25 9.69
C MET A 1 7.91 -28.59 9.34
N ARG A 2 7.67 -27.32 9.74
CA ARG A 2 6.49 -26.58 9.23
C ARG A 2 6.71 -26.37 7.72
N ARG A 3 5.74 -26.75 6.91
CA ARG A 3 5.74 -26.40 5.48
C ARG A 3 5.64 -24.88 5.37
N GLY A 4 6.44 -24.27 4.49
CA GLY A 4 6.34 -22.85 4.22
C GLY A 4 4.99 -22.50 3.58
N ASN A 5 4.57 -21.23 3.70
CA ASN A 5 3.33 -20.76 3.06
C ASN A 5 3.39 -20.92 1.54
N ILE A 6 2.24 -21.23 0.94
CA ILE A 6 2.08 -21.25 -0.51
C ILE A 6 1.93 -19.80 -1.00
N ILE A 7 2.82 -19.36 -1.89
CA ILE A 7 2.74 -18.01 -2.48
C ILE A 7 1.70 -18.07 -3.60
N LEU A 8 0.62 -17.29 -3.44
CA LEU A 8 -0.44 -17.14 -4.44
C LEU A 8 -0.07 -16.08 -5.48
N ALA A 9 0.49 -14.96 -5.03
CA ALA A 9 1.05 -13.90 -5.87
C ALA A 9 2.05 -13.06 -5.06
N GLU A 10 3.11 -12.56 -5.71
CA GLU A 10 4.06 -11.63 -5.09
C GLU A 10 4.76 -10.74 -6.13
N LEU A 11 5.40 -9.66 -5.63
CA LEU A 11 6.27 -8.83 -6.45
C LEU A 11 7.52 -9.59 -6.87
N LYS A 12 7.94 -9.40 -8.11
CA LYS A 12 9.15 -10.04 -8.70
C LYS A 12 10.45 -9.43 -8.17
N HIS A 13 10.37 -8.19 -7.67
CA HIS A 13 11.52 -7.44 -7.23
C HIS A 13 11.39 -6.99 -5.78
N THR A 14 12.52 -6.76 -5.12
CA THR A 14 12.53 -6.29 -3.74
C THR A 14 11.84 -4.93 -3.62
N TYR A 15 10.85 -4.84 -2.74
CA TYR A 15 10.17 -3.61 -2.39
C TYR A 15 10.78 -3.03 -1.11
N PHE A 16 11.16 -1.77 -1.18
CA PHE A 16 11.65 -1.04 -0.01
C PHE A 16 10.59 -0.04 0.43
N ALA A 17 10.23 -0.06 1.71
CA ALA A 17 9.27 0.85 2.29
C ALA A 17 9.96 1.98 3.04
N GLY A 18 9.52 3.21 2.78
CA GLY A 18 9.86 4.36 3.61
C GLY A 18 9.16 4.31 4.96
N ASN A 19 9.68 5.11 5.90
CA ASN A 19 9.10 5.25 7.24
C ASN A 19 8.71 6.72 7.48
N GLN A 20 7.41 6.99 7.59
CA GLN A 20 6.92 8.35 7.82
C GLN A 20 7.44 8.98 9.11
N ASN A 21 7.73 8.17 10.14
CA ASN A 21 8.21 8.64 11.44
C ASN A 21 9.62 9.23 11.38
N GLU A 22 10.38 8.99 10.31
CA GLU A 22 11.73 9.52 10.10
C GLU A 22 11.73 10.93 9.49
N PHE A 23 10.55 11.44 9.10
CA PHE A 23 10.46 12.76 8.47
C PHE A 23 10.46 13.89 9.50
N ARG A 24 11.24 14.95 9.21
CA ARG A 24 11.31 16.16 10.05
C ARG A 24 10.00 16.96 10.07
N SER A 25 9.19 16.87 9.01
CA SER A 25 7.88 17.52 8.94
C SER A 25 6.89 16.82 9.86
N PRO A 26 6.37 17.47 10.94
CA PRO A 26 5.39 16.86 11.84
C PRO A 26 4.12 16.41 11.10
N ARG A 27 3.71 17.15 10.07
CA ARG A 27 2.55 16.80 9.24
C ARG A 27 2.76 15.50 8.46
N ILE A 28 3.94 15.30 7.87
CA ILE A 28 4.27 14.06 7.15
C ILE A 28 4.45 12.92 8.14
N ALA A 29 5.12 13.15 9.27
CA ALA A 29 5.29 12.13 10.30
C ALA A 29 3.96 11.62 10.85
N SER A 30 2.97 12.50 11.04
CA SER A 30 1.66 12.12 11.61
C SER A 30 0.65 11.61 10.56
N TYR A 31 0.65 12.19 9.35
CA TYR A 31 -0.41 11.96 8.35
C TYR A 31 0.12 11.49 6.99
N GLY A 32 1.40 11.18 6.89
CA GLY A 32 2.09 10.94 5.62
C GLY A 32 2.06 9.49 5.10
N CYS A 33 1.42 8.53 5.77
CA CYS A 33 1.45 7.12 5.35
C CYS A 33 1.07 6.92 3.88
N GLY A 34 0.00 7.58 3.43
CA GLY A 34 -0.43 7.52 2.03
C GLY A 34 0.57 8.16 1.07
N LEU A 35 1.22 9.27 1.46
CA LEU A 35 2.24 9.92 0.65
C LEU A 35 3.50 9.05 0.51
N ILE A 36 3.94 8.44 1.62
CA ILE A 36 5.10 7.55 1.63
C ILE A 36 4.83 6.31 0.76
N GLY A 37 3.72 5.60 0.99
CA GLY A 37 3.36 4.44 0.17
C GLY A 37 3.22 4.78 -1.31
N PHE A 38 2.63 5.94 -1.62
CA PHE A 38 2.50 6.42 -3.01
C PHE A 38 3.86 6.77 -3.64
N ALA A 39 4.76 7.37 -2.89
CA ALA A 39 6.12 7.67 -3.35
C ALA A 39 6.93 6.41 -3.61
N ASP A 40 6.86 5.44 -2.70
CA ASP A 40 7.55 4.14 -2.84
C ASP A 40 7.02 3.35 -4.03
N LEU A 41 5.70 3.35 -4.26
CA LEU A 41 5.08 2.79 -5.46
C LEU A 41 5.64 3.45 -6.74
N LEU A 42 5.68 4.79 -6.78
CA LEU A 42 6.23 5.50 -7.94
C LEU A 42 7.70 5.17 -8.17
N LEU A 43 8.50 5.09 -7.12
CA LEU A 43 9.91 4.71 -7.22
C LEU A 43 10.08 3.28 -7.72
N TYR A 44 9.29 2.34 -7.20
CA TYR A 44 9.31 0.95 -7.64
C TYR A 44 9.03 0.83 -9.14
N LEU A 45 7.97 1.46 -9.64
CA LEU A 45 7.64 1.45 -11.06
C LEU A 45 8.68 2.20 -11.92
N MET A 46 9.30 3.24 -11.37
CA MET A 46 10.41 3.94 -12.05
C MET A 46 11.66 3.08 -12.16
N GLU A 47 12.00 2.30 -11.15
CA GLU A 47 13.14 1.37 -11.18
C GLU A 47 12.96 0.29 -12.24
N GLN A 48 11.73 -0.16 -12.48
CA GLN A 48 11.43 -1.09 -13.57
C GLN A 48 11.64 -0.45 -14.95
N ASP A 49 11.25 0.80 -15.14
CA ASP A 49 11.53 1.57 -16.37
C ASP A 49 13.05 1.78 -16.57
N TRP A 50 13.82 1.82 -15.50
CA TRP A 50 15.26 2.15 -15.52
C TRP A 50 16.17 0.98 -15.87
N ARG A 51 15.68 -0.24 -15.74
CA ARG A 51 16.42 -1.42 -16.23
C ARG A 51 16.58 -1.41 -17.74
N THR A 52 15.85 -0.56 -18.44
CA THR A 52 15.93 -0.36 -19.88
C THR A 52 16.82 0.80 -20.33
N GLY A 53 17.44 1.57 -19.42
CA GLY A 53 18.36 2.62 -19.85
C GLY A 53 18.57 3.79 -18.89
N GLY A 54 19.19 3.53 -17.76
CA GLY A 54 19.91 4.55 -17.01
C GLY A 54 19.11 5.41 -16.06
N ALA A 55 19.49 5.36 -14.80
CA ALA A 55 19.42 6.51 -13.92
C ALA A 55 20.13 6.26 -12.61
N GLY A 56 20.85 7.26 -12.15
CA GLY A 56 21.45 7.28 -10.83
C GLY A 56 20.40 7.13 -9.76
N GLY A 57 20.52 6.07 -8.96
CA GLY A 57 19.59 5.76 -7.91
C GLY A 57 19.34 6.95 -6.98
N LEU A 58 18.13 7.05 -6.44
CA LEU A 58 17.77 8.03 -5.42
C LEU A 58 18.50 7.81 -4.07
N GLY A 59 19.50 6.94 -4.06
CA GLY A 59 20.23 6.56 -2.86
C GLY A 59 19.36 5.67 -1.95
N THR A 60 19.87 5.42 -0.76
CA THR A 60 19.13 4.72 0.29
C THR A 60 17.85 5.50 0.63
N ARG A 61 16.68 4.82 0.66
CA ARG A 61 15.44 5.39 1.17
C ARG A 61 15.66 5.86 2.60
N GLY A 62 15.26 7.11 2.90
CA GLY A 62 15.64 7.81 4.15
C GLY A 62 16.75 8.84 3.98
N GLY A 63 17.42 8.89 2.82
CA GLY A 63 18.40 9.94 2.52
C GLY A 63 17.78 11.25 2.04
N LYS A 64 18.60 12.30 2.01
CA LYS A 64 18.19 13.67 1.60
C LYS A 64 17.44 13.69 0.26
N LYS A 65 17.88 12.92 -0.74
CA LYS A 65 17.21 12.85 -2.05
C LYS A 65 15.80 12.27 -1.96
N TYR A 66 15.58 11.28 -1.08
CA TYR A 66 14.26 10.71 -0.84
C TYR A 66 13.34 11.72 -0.15
N GLU A 67 13.81 12.42 0.88
CA GLU A 67 13.05 13.51 1.52
C GLU A 67 12.68 14.62 0.54
N GLU A 68 13.60 15.02 -0.33
CA GLU A 68 13.35 16.02 -1.39
C GLU A 68 12.30 15.52 -2.41
N PHE A 69 12.33 14.23 -2.76
CA PHE A 69 11.32 13.63 -3.64
C PHE A 69 9.93 13.64 -3.00
N ILE A 70 9.82 13.20 -1.75
CA ILE A 70 8.58 13.24 -0.96
C ILE A 70 8.06 14.68 -0.86
N SER A 71 8.92 15.63 -0.52
CA SER A 71 8.55 17.04 -0.38
C SER A 71 8.06 17.66 -1.71
N ARG A 72 8.62 17.24 -2.83
CA ARG A 72 8.14 17.65 -4.16
C ARG A 72 6.76 17.07 -4.49
N LEU A 73 6.53 15.80 -4.17
CA LEU A 73 5.22 15.18 -4.34
C LEU A 73 4.16 15.87 -3.52
N ASP A 74 4.44 16.13 -2.25
CA ASP A 74 3.52 16.82 -1.34
C ASP A 74 3.15 18.23 -1.82
N ARG A 75 4.10 18.99 -2.36
CA ARG A 75 3.85 20.34 -2.88
C ARG A 75 3.15 20.39 -4.23
N SER A 76 3.25 19.33 -5.03
CA SER A 76 2.75 19.33 -6.41
C SER A 76 1.30 18.84 -6.54
N PHE A 77 1.03 17.57 -6.28
CA PHE A 77 -0.28 16.99 -6.56
C PHE A 77 -0.66 15.81 -5.64
N ALA A 78 0.21 15.46 -4.70
CA ALA A 78 -0.03 14.43 -3.69
C ALA A 78 0.00 15.04 -2.29
N ARG A 79 -0.67 16.19 -2.12
CA ARG A 79 -0.64 16.97 -0.87
C ARG A 79 -1.25 16.21 0.29
N VAL A 80 -0.50 16.14 1.38
CA VAL A 80 -0.97 15.64 2.67
C VAL A 80 -1.71 16.76 3.41
N TYR A 81 -2.92 16.49 3.85
CA TYR A 81 -3.69 17.41 4.68
C TYR A 81 -3.66 16.94 6.14
N SER A 82 -3.53 17.88 7.08
CA SER A 82 -3.62 17.56 8.50
C SER A 82 -4.96 16.89 8.80
N HIS A 83 -4.93 15.86 9.64
CA HIS A 83 -6.07 15.03 10.07
C HIS A 83 -6.73 14.15 8.97
N ILE A 84 -6.44 14.36 7.68
CA ILE A 84 -7.04 13.61 6.57
C ILE A 84 -5.99 12.75 5.84
N GLY A 85 -4.73 13.22 5.81
CA GLY A 85 -3.67 12.58 5.04
C GLY A 85 -3.82 12.82 3.53
N LEU A 86 -3.39 11.84 2.73
CA LEU A 86 -3.55 11.79 1.28
C LEU A 86 -4.60 10.72 0.96
N ASN A 87 -5.75 11.11 0.39
CA ASN A 87 -6.80 10.15 0.06
C ASN A 87 -6.54 9.40 -1.25
N GLY A 88 -7.17 8.23 -1.40
CA GLY A 88 -6.95 7.34 -2.53
C GLY A 88 -7.35 7.92 -3.89
N PHE A 89 -8.39 8.77 -3.95
CA PHE A 89 -8.78 9.46 -5.20
C PHE A 89 -7.70 10.43 -5.66
N SER A 90 -7.14 11.19 -4.72
CA SER A 90 -6.03 12.09 -5.01
C SER A 90 -4.80 11.33 -5.48
N MET A 91 -4.52 10.15 -4.90
CA MET A 91 -3.45 9.26 -5.37
C MET A 91 -3.67 8.81 -6.82
N ALA A 92 -4.90 8.37 -7.15
CA ALA A 92 -5.24 7.93 -8.51
C ALA A 92 -5.08 9.06 -9.54
N ILE A 93 -5.55 10.26 -9.21
CA ILE A 93 -5.40 11.46 -10.06
C ILE A 93 -3.92 11.80 -10.24
N ALA A 94 -3.16 11.83 -9.14
CA ALA A 94 -1.73 12.12 -9.14
C ALA A 94 -0.95 11.11 -9.99
N PHE A 95 -1.25 9.82 -9.82
CA PHE A 95 -0.66 8.75 -10.61
C PHE A 95 -0.94 8.93 -12.10
N ASN A 96 -2.20 9.12 -12.47
CA ASN A 96 -2.61 9.26 -13.88
C ASN A 96 -1.98 10.48 -14.56
N ARG A 97 -1.85 11.60 -13.85
CA ARG A 97 -1.15 12.79 -14.36
C ARG A 97 0.33 12.48 -14.62
N ARG A 98 0.98 11.78 -13.69
CA ARG A 98 2.38 11.41 -13.83
C ARG A 98 2.59 10.37 -14.93
N ALA A 99 1.76 9.33 -14.99
CA ALA A 99 1.81 8.32 -16.04
C ALA A 99 1.67 8.93 -17.42
N ARG A 100 0.70 9.83 -17.60
CA ARG A 100 0.53 10.58 -18.88
C ARG A 100 1.77 11.40 -19.23
N LYS A 101 2.32 12.14 -18.26
CA LYS A 101 3.51 12.98 -18.49
C LYS A 101 4.75 12.17 -18.87
N ARG A 102 4.84 10.92 -18.40
CA ARG A 102 5.97 10.01 -18.65
C ARG A 102 5.74 9.02 -19.79
N GLY A 103 4.56 9.01 -20.40
CA GLY A 103 4.22 8.02 -21.42
C GLY A 103 4.08 6.60 -20.83
N TRP A 104 3.82 6.46 -19.53
CA TRP A 104 3.67 5.15 -18.92
C TRP A 104 2.36 4.49 -19.37
N PRO A 105 2.39 3.20 -19.72
CA PRO A 105 1.20 2.47 -20.13
C PRO A 105 0.41 1.98 -18.90
N TYR A 106 0.14 2.87 -17.94
CA TYR A 106 -0.56 2.55 -16.71
C TYR A 106 -1.72 3.50 -16.44
N ARG A 107 -2.77 2.97 -15.81
CA ARG A 107 -3.92 3.74 -15.32
C ARG A 107 -4.26 3.31 -13.91
N ALA A 108 -4.49 4.29 -13.05
CA ALA A 108 -4.91 4.09 -11.67
C ALA A 108 -6.38 4.46 -11.47
N ARG A 109 -7.05 3.72 -10.60
CA ARG A 109 -8.39 4.02 -10.06
C ARG A 109 -8.36 3.78 -8.55
N TRP A 110 -9.20 4.51 -7.84
CA TRP A 110 -9.43 4.26 -6.44
C TRP A 110 -10.73 3.50 -6.27
N ALA A 111 -10.71 2.53 -5.36
CA ALA A 111 -11.81 1.66 -4.95
C ALA A 111 -12.32 0.69 -6.02
N VAL A 112 -12.52 -0.52 -5.58
CA VAL A 112 -13.09 -1.64 -6.33
C VAL A 112 -14.12 -2.35 -5.45
N PRO A 113 -15.06 -3.13 -6.04
CA PRO A 113 -15.98 -3.94 -5.23
C PRO A 113 -15.20 -4.87 -4.30
N ARG A 114 -15.57 -4.87 -3.01
CA ARG A 114 -14.81 -5.57 -1.96
C ARG A 114 -14.59 -7.06 -2.26
N LYS A 115 -15.60 -7.72 -2.82
CA LYS A 115 -15.50 -9.13 -3.23
C LYS A 115 -14.46 -9.41 -4.32
N LYS A 116 -14.04 -8.39 -5.07
CA LYS A 116 -13.00 -8.49 -6.12
C LYS A 116 -11.59 -8.14 -5.62
N LEU A 117 -11.46 -7.70 -4.37
CA LEU A 117 -10.15 -7.28 -3.83
C LEU A 117 -9.06 -8.35 -3.96
N PRO A 118 -9.29 -9.63 -3.58
CA PRO A 118 -8.24 -10.65 -3.69
C PRO A 118 -7.77 -10.85 -5.13
N GLU A 119 -8.71 -10.92 -6.08
CA GLU A 119 -8.43 -11.07 -7.52
C GLU A 119 -7.58 -9.91 -8.04
N ILE A 120 -7.98 -8.68 -7.69
CA ILE A 120 -7.28 -7.46 -8.13
C ILE A 120 -5.89 -7.34 -7.49
N ILE A 121 -5.74 -7.73 -6.22
CA ILE A 121 -4.45 -7.76 -5.56
C ILE A 121 -3.52 -8.76 -6.26
N CYS A 122 -4.00 -9.97 -6.58
CA CYS A 122 -3.24 -10.96 -7.35
C CYS A 122 -2.86 -10.40 -8.73
N GLU A 123 -3.81 -9.86 -9.50
CA GLU A 123 -3.55 -9.27 -10.82
C GLU A 123 -2.44 -8.22 -10.77
N MET A 124 -2.46 -7.34 -9.78
CA MET A 124 -1.43 -6.31 -9.64
C MET A 124 -0.08 -6.91 -9.29
N LEU A 125 0.00 -7.83 -8.34
CA LEU A 125 1.25 -8.46 -7.91
C LEU A 125 1.88 -9.29 -9.03
N GLU A 126 1.08 -10.05 -9.78
CA GLU A 126 1.52 -10.83 -10.96
C GLU A 126 2.09 -9.93 -12.07
N ASN A 127 1.54 -8.73 -12.22
CA ASN A 127 2.05 -7.69 -13.11
C ASN A 127 3.19 -6.85 -12.50
N ASP A 128 3.71 -7.29 -11.34
CA ASP A 128 4.81 -6.63 -10.62
C ASP A 128 4.47 -5.18 -10.22
N ILE A 129 3.23 -4.94 -9.77
CA ILE A 129 2.72 -3.66 -9.33
C ILE A 129 2.39 -3.72 -7.83
N PRO A 130 3.08 -2.94 -6.96
CA PRO A 130 2.75 -2.88 -5.54
C PRO A 130 1.33 -2.36 -5.29
N VAL A 131 0.63 -2.92 -4.29
CA VAL A 131 -0.77 -2.57 -4.01
C VAL A 131 -0.87 -1.69 -2.78
N ILE A 132 -1.28 -0.43 -2.93
CA ILE A 132 -1.59 0.42 -1.78
C ILE A 132 -2.97 0.07 -1.27
N LEU A 133 -3.03 -0.46 -0.05
CA LEU A 133 -4.23 -0.86 0.66
C LEU A 133 -4.51 0.11 1.80
N SER A 134 -5.74 0.60 1.91
CA SER A 134 -6.17 1.46 3.02
C SER A 134 -6.93 0.68 4.08
N VAL A 135 -6.57 0.90 5.33
CA VAL A 135 -7.38 0.60 6.51
C VAL A 135 -7.97 1.91 6.97
N GLY A 136 -9.15 2.26 6.45
CA GLY A 136 -9.75 3.59 6.60
C GLY A 136 -10.38 3.84 7.97
N PRO A 137 -10.87 5.06 8.17
CA PRO A 137 -11.54 5.47 9.41
C PRO A 137 -12.72 4.57 9.75
N GLY A 138 -12.83 4.20 11.02
CA GLY A 138 -13.92 3.37 11.52
C GLY A 138 -13.88 1.92 11.04
N PHE A 139 -12.78 1.45 10.48
CA PHE A 139 -12.60 0.04 10.15
C PHE A 139 -12.47 -0.79 11.44
N HIS A 140 -13.30 -1.83 11.55
CA HIS A 140 -13.25 -2.80 12.64
C HIS A 140 -13.09 -4.21 12.05
N ASP A 141 -12.23 -5.01 12.67
CA ASP A 141 -12.09 -6.41 12.32
C ASP A 141 -13.32 -7.23 12.77
N ARG A 142 -13.32 -8.53 12.49
CA ARG A 142 -14.42 -9.44 12.89
C ARG A 142 -14.70 -9.48 14.39
N ARG A 143 -13.73 -9.11 15.22
CA ARG A 143 -13.85 -9.08 16.69
C ARG A 143 -14.34 -7.74 17.21
N GLY A 144 -14.62 -6.79 16.32
CA GLY A 144 -15.01 -5.43 16.67
C GLY A 144 -13.84 -4.55 17.13
N GLU A 145 -12.59 -5.01 16.96
CA GLU A 145 -11.41 -4.22 17.31
C GLU A 145 -11.10 -3.22 16.17
N HIS A 146 -10.84 -1.96 16.52
CA HIS A 146 -10.50 -0.92 15.54
C HIS A 146 -9.20 -1.23 14.80
N GLY A 147 -9.26 -1.17 13.47
CA GLY A 147 -8.13 -1.45 12.57
C GLY A 147 -7.90 -2.96 12.36
N VAL A 148 -6.80 -3.30 11.69
CA VAL A 148 -6.41 -4.67 11.37
C VAL A 148 -5.20 -5.08 12.21
N ALA A 149 -5.23 -6.31 12.75
CA ALA A 149 -4.10 -6.87 13.47
C ALA A 149 -2.91 -7.10 12.54
N LEU A 150 -1.71 -6.79 13.03
CA LEU A 150 -0.46 -7.04 12.33
C LEU A 150 0.24 -8.26 12.95
N TYR A 151 0.78 -9.11 12.08
CA TYR A 151 1.54 -10.29 12.47
C TYR A 151 2.97 -10.19 11.98
N ARG A 152 3.92 -10.60 12.82
CA ARG A 152 5.35 -10.65 12.45
C ARG A 152 5.96 -11.93 13.02
N ASN A 153 6.71 -12.68 12.21
CA ASN A 153 7.28 -13.97 12.60
C ASN A 153 6.24 -14.96 13.20
N GLY A 154 5.04 -14.99 12.61
CA GLY A 154 3.94 -15.86 13.05
C GLY A 154 3.27 -15.43 14.37
N ARG A 155 3.62 -14.27 14.93
CA ARG A 155 3.03 -13.76 16.18
C ARG A 155 2.27 -12.46 15.93
N ARG A 156 1.12 -12.31 16.57
CA ARG A 156 0.39 -11.05 16.62
C ARG A 156 1.25 -9.99 17.32
N THR A 157 1.34 -8.82 16.72
CA THR A 157 2.01 -7.68 17.34
C THR A 157 1.04 -6.85 18.18
N GLU A 158 1.54 -5.98 19.03
CA GLU A 158 0.72 -5.00 19.76
C GLU A 158 0.21 -3.88 18.85
N VAL A 159 0.93 -3.66 17.74
CA VAL A 159 0.60 -2.62 16.76
C VAL A 159 -0.51 -3.11 15.84
N ARG A 160 -1.49 -2.24 15.56
CA ARG A 160 -2.56 -2.45 14.58
C ARG A 160 -2.49 -1.37 13.51
N ALA A 161 -2.82 -1.72 12.26
CA ALA A 161 -3.04 -0.72 11.24
C ALA A 161 -4.43 -0.08 11.48
N ARG A 162 -4.44 1.22 11.78
CA ARG A 162 -5.64 2.04 12.03
C ARG A 162 -5.49 3.31 11.24
N ASP A 163 -6.53 3.71 10.49
CA ASP A 163 -6.54 4.93 9.69
C ASP A 163 -5.24 5.10 8.89
N HIS A 164 -4.82 4.01 8.23
CA HIS A 164 -3.47 3.85 7.74
C HIS A 164 -3.43 3.22 6.35
N TYR A 165 -2.44 3.63 5.56
CA TYR A 165 -2.12 2.99 4.29
C TYR A 165 -0.94 2.03 4.48
N VAL A 166 -1.10 0.84 3.93
CA VAL A 166 -0.05 -0.19 3.87
C VAL A 166 0.19 -0.59 2.41
N THR A 167 1.37 -1.10 2.09
CA THR A 167 1.62 -1.63 0.74
C THR A 167 1.67 -3.15 0.80
N VAL A 168 0.80 -3.80 0.03
CA VAL A 168 0.81 -5.26 -0.16
C VAL A 168 1.89 -5.60 -1.18
N ILE A 169 2.77 -6.53 -0.81
CA ILE A 169 3.90 -7.02 -1.61
C ILE A 169 3.79 -8.50 -1.93
N GLY A 170 2.86 -9.22 -1.31
CA GLY A 170 2.60 -10.62 -1.54
C GLY A 170 1.26 -11.07 -0.97
N TYR A 171 0.77 -12.20 -1.49
CA TYR A 171 -0.44 -12.89 -1.06
C TYR A 171 -0.13 -14.37 -0.90
N GLU A 172 -0.38 -14.91 0.27
CA GLU A 172 0.05 -16.23 0.70
C GLU A 172 -1.12 -17.02 1.29
N GLU A 173 -1.00 -18.35 1.25
CA GLU A 173 -1.91 -19.29 1.91
C GLU A 173 -1.10 -20.21 2.82
N ASP A 174 -1.56 -20.38 4.05
CA ASP A 174 -1.03 -21.38 4.98
C ASP A 174 -1.54 -22.76 4.55
N PRO A 175 -0.63 -23.73 4.23
CA PRO A 175 -1.03 -25.03 3.69
C PRO A 175 -1.71 -25.94 4.72
N GLU A 176 -1.59 -25.65 6.01
CA GLU A 176 -2.17 -26.47 7.08
C GLU A 176 -3.59 -25.98 7.43
N SER A 177 -3.79 -24.66 7.50
CA SER A 177 -5.07 -24.07 7.89
C SER A 177 -5.91 -23.57 6.70
N GLY A 178 -5.31 -23.41 5.50
CA GLY A 178 -5.93 -22.74 4.36
C GLY A 178 -6.14 -21.24 4.59
N GLU A 179 -5.58 -20.66 5.65
CA GLU A 179 -5.73 -19.24 5.96
C GLU A 179 -4.87 -18.41 5.01
N ARG A 180 -5.50 -17.40 4.40
CA ARG A 180 -4.84 -16.48 3.47
C ARG A 180 -4.41 -15.20 4.17
N SER A 181 -3.22 -14.73 3.83
CA SER A 181 -2.66 -13.51 4.38
C SER A 181 -2.02 -12.64 3.32
N PHE A 182 -2.14 -11.33 3.48
CA PHE A 182 -1.36 -10.36 2.70
C PHE A 182 -0.05 -10.08 3.43
N ARG A 183 1.06 -10.24 2.72
CA ARG A 183 2.37 -9.69 3.13
C ARG A 183 2.35 -8.21 2.83
N ILE A 184 2.59 -7.42 3.83
CA ILE A 184 2.56 -5.96 3.73
C ILE A 184 3.84 -5.34 4.23
N VAL A 185 4.14 -4.13 3.74
CA VAL A 185 5.17 -3.27 4.29
C VAL A 185 4.54 -1.99 4.83
N SER A 186 4.99 -1.58 6.00
CA SER A 186 4.61 -0.33 6.65
C SER A 186 5.67 0.08 7.66
N TRP A 187 5.86 1.38 7.87
CA TRP A 187 6.87 1.95 8.78
C TRP A 187 8.28 1.34 8.60
N GLY A 188 8.66 1.07 7.35
CA GLY A 188 9.95 0.46 7.00
C GLY A 188 10.10 -1.01 7.39
N LYS A 189 9.01 -1.71 7.72
CA LYS A 189 9.02 -3.11 8.18
C LYS A 189 7.99 -3.95 7.44
N GLU A 190 8.27 -5.26 7.34
CA GLU A 190 7.33 -6.24 6.81
C GLU A 190 6.47 -6.82 7.92
N TYR A 191 5.18 -6.99 7.60
CA TYR A 191 4.16 -7.63 8.43
C TYR A 191 3.27 -8.53 7.57
N ARG A 192 2.41 -9.30 8.23
CA ARG A 192 1.26 -9.98 7.62
C ARG A 192 -0.03 -9.47 8.22
N ILE A 193 -1.07 -9.44 7.40
CA ILE A 193 -2.46 -9.24 7.84
C ILE A 193 -3.30 -10.39 7.32
N SER A 194 -4.27 -10.85 8.11
CA SER A 194 -5.23 -11.86 7.65
C SER A 194 -6.09 -11.26 6.55
N ALA A 195 -6.12 -11.92 5.39
CA ALA A 195 -6.97 -11.51 4.28
C ALA A 195 -8.45 -11.61 4.68
N SER A 196 -8.83 -12.64 5.43
CA SER A 196 -10.18 -12.84 5.90
C SER A 196 -10.60 -11.76 6.92
N GLU A 197 -9.74 -11.36 7.85
CA GLU A 197 -10.03 -10.26 8.79
C GLU A 197 -10.25 -8.94 8.05
N TYR A 198 -9.41 -8.63 7.05
CA TYR A 198 -9.57 -7.43 6.24
C TYR A 198 -10.84 -7.47 5.37
N LEU A 199 -11.07 -8.57 4.65
CA LEU A 199 -12.19 -8.69 3.72
C LEU A 199 -13.56 -8.74 4.42
N ASN A 200 -13.63 -9.29 5.61
CA ASN A 200 -14.86 -9.41 6.39
C ASN A 200 -14.98 -8.36 7.51
N GLY A 201 -14.02 -7.48 7.65
CA GLY A 201 -14.10 -6.33 8.54
C GLY A 201 -15.21 -5.37 8.09
N SER A 202 -15.74 -4.60 9.00
CA SER A 202 -16.79 -3.61 8.76
C SER A 202 -16.26 -2.20 9.00
N THR A 203 -16.88 -1.25 8.35
CA THR A 203 -16.58 0.18 8.52
C THR A 203 -17.83 0.88 9.04
N GLY A 204 -18.14 0.66 10.31
CA GLY A 204 -19.19 1.41 11.03
C GLY A 204 -20.57 1.46 10.38
N SER A 205 -21.34 2.49 10.72
CA SER A 205 -22.78 2.62 10.41
C SER A 205 -23.13 2.89 8.94
N ILE A 206 -22.15 3.13 8.07
CA ILE A 206 -22.39 3.44 6.64
C ILE A 206 -21.49 2.54 5.77
N PRO A 207 -21.96 1.32 5.44
CA PRO A 207 -21.14 0.33 4.71
C PRO A 207 -20.58 0.82 3.38
N PHE A 208 -21.33 1.67 2.66
CA PHE A 208 -20.90 2.22 1.37
C PHE A 208 -19.71 3.16 1.50
N LEU A 209 -19.76 4.11 2.43
CA LEU A 209 -18.63 5.04 2.68
C LEU A 209 -17.41 4.31 3.21
N GLY A 210 -17.63 3.33 4.09
CA GLY A 210 -16.55 2.54 4.62
C GLY A 210 -15.82 1.73 3.56
N ASN A 211 -16.51 1.12 2.63
CA ASN A 211 -15.90 0.45 1.49
C ASN A 211 -15.13 1.41 0.58
N LEU A 212 -15.49 2.68 0.57
CA LEU A 212 -14.78 3.70 -0.19
C LEU A 212 -13.45 4.09 0.46
N PHE A 213 -13.40 4.13 1.80
CA PHE A 213 -12.19 4.50 2.56
C PHE A 213 -11.27 3.31 2.83
N SER A 214 -11.80 2.09 3.00
CA SER A 214 -11.03 0.86 3.18
C SER A 214 -10.98 0.07 1.88
N ASN A 215 -10.05 0.44 0.98
CA ASN A 215 -9.96 -0.10 -0.38
C ASN A 215 -8.53 0.00 -0.91
N VAL A 216 -8.34 -0.22 -2.21
CA VAL A 216 -7.04 -0.24 -2.88
C VAL A 216 -6.91 0.83 -3.96
N LEU A 217 -5.69 1.28 -4.17
CA LEU A 217 -5.28 1.96 -5.39
C LEU A 217 -5.05 0.90 -6.46
N TYR A 218 -6.04 0.70 -7.33
CA TYR A 218 -5.97 -0.26 -8.42
C TYR A 218 -5.28 0.35 -9.62
N ILE A 219 -4.16 -0.25 -10.02
CA ILE A 219 -3.35 0.15 -11.18
C ILE A 219 -3.31 -1.01 -12.15
N ARG A 220 -3.57 -0.72 -13.41
CA ARG A 220 -3.43 -1.71 -14.48
C ARG A 220 -2.66 -1.14 -15.66
N LYS A 221 -2.00 -2.03 -16.39
CA LYS A 221 -1.38 -1.70 -17.67
C LYS A 221 -2.48 -1.43 -18.70
N THR A 222 -2.35 -0.33 -19.44
CA THR A 222 -3.21 -0.07 -20.60
C THR A 222 -2.50 -0.62 -21.84
N VAL A 223 -3.20 -1.42 -22.59
CA VAL A 223 -2.75 -1.90 -23.90
C VAL A 223 -2.63 -0.73 -24.87
#